data_b9739c5776d548af24f531daad4d1c5f
#
_entry.id   b9739c5776d548af24f531daad4d1c5f
#
_cell.length_a   1.000
_cell.length_b   1.000
_cell.length_c   1.000
_cell.angle_alpha   90.00
_cell.angle_beta   90.00
_cell.angle_gamma   90.00
#
_symmetry.space_group_name_H-M   'P 1'
#
loop_
_entity.id
_entity.type
_entity.pdbx_description
1 polymer ?
#
loop_
_entity_poly.entity_id
_entity_poly.type
_entity_poly.pdbx_seq_one_letter_code
_entity_poly.pdbx_strand_id
1 'polypeptide(L)'
;MVSYGLRKPRKNLMRNLTYILTLIVLVGCSGEQSTGLDEDVLKEKKYNWRLVTSWPKNYPGLGMAPERIADLVEEMSNGQMTITVYGAEEQVPAFGVFDAVSSGSHQMGHSGGYFWKGKVPAAQFFTSVPFGLTADEINAWVYRGGGLELWREIYQPFNIYPIPAGNTGTQMFGWFNKEINSLADIKGLKMRIPGIGGEVLKEAGGIPVTLPGGELFTALQTGVIDATEWV
;
A
#
# COMPACT_ATOMS: atom_id res chain seq x y z
N MET A 1 35.47 18.47 -61.89
CA MET A 1 35.68 19.93 -61.68
C MET A 1 34.43 20.68 -62.14
N VAL A 2 33.56 21.13 -61.20
CA VAL A 2 32.34 21.93 -61.48
C VAL A 2 32.51 23.25 -60.76
N SER A 3 32.60 24.31 -61.48
CA SER A 3 32.77 25.68 -60.98
C SER A 3 31.43 26.26 -60.63
N TYR A 4 31.20 26.68 -59.37
CA TYR A 4 30.05 27.47 -58.95
C TYR A 4 30.34 28.97 -59.06
N GLY A 5 29.70 29.63 -60.01
CA GLY A 5 29.74 31.07 -60.15
C GLY A 5 28.87 31.79 -59.12
N LEU A 6 29.49 32.62 -58.30
CA LEU A 6 28.84 33.51 -57.32
C LEU A 6 28.14 34.65 -58.00
N ARG A 7 26.81 34.75 -58.02
CA ARG A 7 26.05 35.91 -58.44
C ARG A 7 26.10 37.00 -57.37
N LYS A 8 26.54 38.18 -57.73
CA LYS A 8 26.50 39.39 -56.89
C LYS A 8 25.04 39.82 -56.64
N PRO A 9 24.67 40.15 -55.39
CA PRO A 9 23.32 40.61 -55.08
C PRO A 9 23.04 41.98 -55.63
N ARG A 10 21.83 42.19 -56.19
CA ARG A 10 21.38 43.48 -56.77
C ARG A 10 21.14 44.50 -55.65
N LYS A 11 21.73 45.67 -55.73
CA LYS A 11 21.64 46.78 -54.74
C LYS A 11 20.21 47.22 -54.38
N ASN A 12 19.22 46.94 -55.23
CA ASN A 12 17.83 47.30 -55.01
C ASN A 12 17.08 46.35 -54.01
N LEU A 13 17.56 45.13 -53.79
CA LEU A 13 16.95 44.21 -52.89
C LEU A 13 17.22 44.54 -51.40
N MET A 14 18.40 45.09 -51.11
CA MET A 14 18.76 45.52 -49.76
C MET A 14 18.02 46.80 -49.31
N ARG A 15 17.68 47.70 -50.21
CA ARG A 15 16.94 48.94 -49.89
C ARG A 15 15.48 48.65 -49.51
N ASN A 16 14.85 47.71 -50.18
CA ASN A 16 13.49 47.31 -49.88
C ASN A 16 13.41 46.42 -48.54
N LEU A 17 14.47 45.67 -48.26
CA LEU A 17 14.55 44.91 -47.04
C LEU A 17 14.67 45.79 -45.79
N THR A 18 15.38 46.95 -45.92
CA THR A 18 15.54 47.93 -44.81
C THR A 18 14.22 48.60 -44.46
N TYR A 19 13.38 48.92 -45.43
CA TYR A 19 12.06 49.54 -45.22
C TYR A 19 11.05 48.52 -44.60
N ILE A 20 11.13 47.25 -44.95
CA ILE A 20 10.27 46.18 -44.35
C ILE A 20 10.69 45.93 -42.88
N LEU A 21 11.98 45.95 -42.56
CA LEU A 21 12.47 45.79 -41.21
C LEU A 21 12.09 46.98 -40.31
N THR A 22 12.07 48.21 -40.84
CA THR A 22 11.71 49.40 -40.06
C THR A 22 10.20 49.47 -39.80
N LEU A 23 9.37 48.92 -40.68
CA LEU A 23 7.92 48.87 -40.47
C LEU A 23 7.48 47.82 -39.42
N ILE A 24 8.25 46.74 -39.26
CA ILE A 24 7.97 45.69 -38.26
C ILE A 24 8.27 46.16 -36.85
N VAL A 25 9.21 47.10 -36.65
CA VAL A 25 9.58 47.61 -35.32
C VAL A 25 8.58 48.64 -34.78
N LEU A 26 7.73 49.24 -35.62
CA LEU A 26 6.73 50.26 -35.22
C LEU A 26 5.35 49.69 -34.85
N VAL A 27 5.10 48.38 -35.07
CA VAL A 27 3.84 47.72 -34.71
C VAL A 27 3.94 46.93 -33.38
N GLY A 28 5.14 46.94 -32.77
CA GLY A 28 5.43 46.14 -31.56
C GLY A 28 5.16 46.81 -30.21
N CYS A 29 4.50 47.95 -30.12
CA CYS A 29 4.21 48.63 -28.85
C CYS A 29 2.78 49.14 -28.81
N SER A 30 1.80 48.25 -28.71
CA SER A 30 0.50 48.55 -28.10
C SER A 30 -0.31 47.25 -27.94
N GLY A 31 -0.29 46.76 -26.76
CA GLY A 31 -1.09 45.61 -26.33
C GLY A 31 -0.39 44.82 -25.22
N GLU A 32 -0.29 45.37 -24.01
CA GLU A 32 -0.27 44.56 -22.80
C GLU A 32 -1.60 43.79 -22.77
N GLN A 33 -1.71 42.73 -23.60
CA GLN A 33 -2.54 41.63 -23.23
C GLN A 33 -1.79 40.93 -22.12
N SER A 34 -2.11 41.30 -20.88
CA SER A 34 -1.97 40.39 -19.77
C SER A 34 -2.70 39.12 -20.21
N THR A 35 -1.95 38.14 -20.73
CA THR A 35 -2.40 36.76 -20.68
C THR A 35 -2.51 36.49 -19.20
N GLY A 36 -3.69 36.71 -18.66
CA GLY A 36 -4.11 36.09 -17.44
C GLY A 36 -3.88 34.59 -17.66
N LEU A 37 -2.74 34.13 -17.24
CA LEU A 37 -2.59 32.72 -16.96
C LEU A 37 -3.72 32.45 -15.98
N ASP A 38 -4.71 31.68 -16.43
CA ASP A 38 -5.81 31.26 -15.59
C ASP A 38 -5.20 30.79 -14.27
N GLU A 39 -5.35 31.58 -13.20
CA GLU A 39 -4.95 31.19 -11.84
C GLU A 39 -5.63 29.89 -11.42
N ASP A 40 -6.66 29.46 -12.12
CA ASP A 40 -7.34 28.17 -11.91
C ASP A 40 -6.53 26.96 -12.44
N VAL A 41 -5.51 27.15 -13.29
CA VAL A 41 -4.66 26.06 -13.81
C VAL A 41 -3.63 25.58 -12.77
N LEU A 42 -3.41 26.36 -11.71
CA LEU A 42 -2.46 26.04 -10.64
C LEU A 42 -3.12 25.71 -9.30
N LYS A 43 -4.40 25.37 -9.28
CA LYS A 43 -4.96 24.73 -8.09
C LYS A 43 -4.29 23.39 -7.93
N GLU A 44 -3.29 23.32 -7.05
CA GLU A 44 -2.62 22.06 -6.67
C GLU A 44 -3.67 21.04 -6.28
N LYS A 45 -3.74 19.96 -7.05
CA LYS A 45 -4.72 18.89 -6.83
C LYS A 45 -4.42 18.23 -5.48
N LYS A 46 -5.32 18.36 -4.52
CA LYS A 46 -5.19 17.72 -3.21
C LYS A 46 -5.90 16.36 -3.21
N TYR A 47 -5.25 15.38 -2.57
CA TYR A 47 -5.77 14.04 -2.41
C TYR A 47 -5.96 13.75 -0.91
N ASN A 48 -7.18 13.40 -0.54
CA ASN A 48 -7.49 13.02 0.83
C ASN A 48 -7.95 11.55 0.82
N TRP A 49 -7.08 10.65 1.26
CA TRP A 49 -7.38 9.24 1.31
C TRP A 49 -7.73 8.79 2.72
N ARG A 50 -8.50 7.71 2.79
CA ARG A 50 -8.86 7.03 4.03
C ARG A 50 -8.25 5.64 4.02
N LEU A 51 -7.53 5.32 5.10
CA LEU A 51 -6.93 4.02 5.33
C LEU A 51 -7.61 3.36 6.53
N VAL A 52 -8.10 2.14 6.37
CA VAL A 52 -8.61 1.31 7.46
C VAL A 52 -7.64 0.19 7.77
N THR A 53 -7.48 -0.17 9.05
CA THR A 53 -6.56 -1.23 9.47
C THR A 53 -7.25 -2.27 10.32
N SER A 54 -6.74 -3.51 10.27
CA SER A 54 -7.22 -4.62 11.10
C SER A 54 -6.73 -4.56 12.55
N TRP A 55 -5.90 -3.58 12.89
CA TRP A 55 -5.34 -3.41 14.23
C TRP A 55 -5.77 -2.10 14.87
N PRO A 56 -5.87 -2.05 16.20
CA PRO A 56 -6.11 -0.79 16.91
C PRO A 56 -5.01 0.23 16.61
N LYS A 57 -5.34 1.52 16.66
CA LYS A 57 -4.35 2.60 16.59
C LYS A 57 -3.32 2.46 17.71
N ASN A 58 -2.11 2.92 17.44
CA ASN A 58 -0.99 2.88 18.38
C ASN A 58 -0.59 1.46 18.85
N TYR A 59 -1.13 0.41 18.22
CA TYR A 59 -0.70 -0.94 18.52
C TYR A 59 0.76 -1.11 18.08
N PRO A 60 1.65 -1.61 18.94
CA PRO A 60 3.07 -1.73 18.62
C PRO A 60 3.30 -2.43 17.27
N GLY A 61 4.12 -1.83 16.42
CA GLY A 61 4.40 -2.31 15.07
C GLY A 61 3.22 -2.15 14.11
N LEU A 62 2.25 -3.03 14.19
CA LEU A 62 1.16 -3.16 13.21
C LEU A 62 0.16 -1.98 13.20
N GLY A 63 -0.12 -1.37 14.35
CA GLY A 63 -1.00 -0.20 14.43
C GLY A 63 -0.27 1.10 14.11
N MET A 64 1.03 1.18 14.44
CA MET A 64 1.84 2.39 14.22
C MET A 64 2.33 2.52 12.77
N ALA A 65 2.55 1.42 12.07
CA ALA A 65 3.09 1.42 10.72
C ALA A 65 2.23 2.23 9.72
N PRO A 66 0.90 2.06 9.65
CA PRO A 66 0.07 2.84 8.73
C PRO A 66 0.05 4.33 9.07
N GLU A 67 0.13 4.72 10.34
CA GLU A 67 0.23 6.12 10.76
C GLU A 67 1.54 6.74 10.26
N ARG A 68 2.66 6.02 10.44
CA ARG A 68 3.95 6.46 9.92
C ARG A 68 3.97 6.59 8.39
N ILE A 69 3.29 5.70 7.67
CA ILE A 69 3.15 5.81 6.20
C ILE A 69 2.37 7.08 5.86
N ALA A 70 1.27 7.38 6.58
CA ALA A 70 0.47 8.57 6.35
C ALA A 70 1.29 9.85 6.55
N ASP A 71 2.05 9.95 7.64
CA ASP A 71 2.93 11.08 7.93
C ASP A 71 3.98 11.29 6.82
N LEU A 72 4.63 10.21 6.39
CA LEU A 72 5.65 10.28 5.34
C LEU A 72 5.06 10.69 3.98
N VAL A 73 3.87 10.23 3.64
CA VAL A 73 3.19 10.62 2.39
C VAL A 73 2.84 12.09 2.42
N GLU A 74 2.33 12.61 3.53
CA GLU A 74 2.02 14.03 3.69
C GLU A 74 3.29 14.89 3.58
N GLU A 75 4.37 14.51 4.28
CA GLU A 75 5.66 15.19 4.22
C GLU A 75 6.23 15.19 2.79
N MET A 76 6.33 14.02 2.14
CA MET A 76 6.90 13.90 0.79
C MET A 76 6.06 14.60 -0.28
N SER A 77 4.75 14.71 -0.09
CA SER A 77 3.84 15.39 -1.02
C SER A 77 3.68 16.88 -0.74
N ASN A 78 4.39 17.42 0.26
CA ASN A 78 4.21 18.79 0.75
C ASN A 78 2.73 19.12 1.05
N GLY A 79 2.03 18.17 1.69
CA GLY A 79 0.61 18.31 2.06
C GLY A 79 -0.37 18.18 0.89
N GLN A 80 0.07 17.80 -0.32
CA GLN A 80 -0.83 17.57 -1.46
C GLN A 80 -1.62 16.26 -1.31
N MET A 81 -1.06 15.28 -0.60
CA MET A 81 -1.73 14.04 -0.29
C MET A 81 -1.74 13.79 1.21
N THR A 82 -2.94 13.63 1.76
CA THR A 82 -3.14 13.27 3.16
C THR A 82 -3.84 11.91 3.25
N ILE A 83 -3.47 11.12 4.26
CA ILE A 83 -4.09 9.82 4.53
C ILE A 83 -4.60 9.83 5.96
N THR A 84 -5.92 9.77 6.14
CA THR A 84 -6.52 9.62 7.46
C THR A 84 -6.57 8.14 7.81
N VAL A 85 -5.88 7.75 8.88
CA VAL A 85 -5.86 6.36 9.35
C VAL A 85 -6.96 6.12 10.37
N TYR A 86 -7.71 5.05 10.17
CA TYR A 86 -8.74 4.55 11.08
C TYR A 86 -8.35 3.18 11.59
N GLY A 87 -8.25 3.04 12.91
CA GLY A 87 -8.01 1.76 13.58
C GLY A 87 -9.16 0.77 13.42
N ALA A 88 -8.91 -0.46 13.81
CA ALA A 88 -9.94 -1.48 13.88
C ALA A 88 -11.15 -0.99 14.71
N GLU A 89 -12.35 -1.28 14.25
CA GLU A 89 -13.65 -0.92 14.86
C GLU A 89 -14.01 0.58 14.79
N GLU A 90 -13.13 1.46 14.26
CA GLU A 90 -13.48 2.89 14.13
C GLU A 90 -14.40 3.17 12.93
N GLN A 91 -14.17 2.55 11.78
CA GLN A 91 -14.98 2.71 10.56
C GLN A 91 -15.50 1.37 10.04
N VAL A 92 -14.71 0.32 10.17
CA VAL A 92 -15.04 -1.04 9.76
C VAL A 92 -14.55 -2.02 10.82
N PRO A 93 -15.20 -3.20 10.96
CA PRO A 93 -14.67 -4.28 11.79
C PRO A 93 -13.26 -4.69 11.34
N ALA A 94 -12.44 -5.21 12.26
CA ALA A 94 -11.05 -5.61 11.99
C ALA A 94 -10.90 -6.49 10.73
N PHE A 95 -11.84 -7.39 10.48
CA PHE A 95 -11.84 -8.30 9.32
C PHE A 95 -12.60 -7.74 8.10
N GLY A 96 -13.17 -6.53 8.19
CA GLY A 96 -13.89 -5.87 7.10
C GLY A 96 -13.00 -5.08 6.14
N VAL A 97 -11.70 -4.97 6.42
CA VAL A 97 -10.75 -4.15 5.64
C VAL A 97 -10.72 -4.54 4.17
N PHE A 98 -10.69 -5.84 3.85
CA PHE A 98 -10.68 -6.33 2.47
C PHE A 98 -11.91 -5.83 1.69
N ASP A 99 -13.10 -5.98 2.26
CA ASP A 99 -14.35 -5.58 1.61
C ASP A 99 -14.46 -4.07 1.45
N ALA A 100 -14.00 -3.31 2.45
CA ALA A 100 -13.99 -1.86 2.42
C ALA A 100 -13.13 -1.29 1.28
N VAL A 101 -11.96 -1.90 1.03
CA VAL A 101 -11.10 -1.49 -0.09
C VAL A 101 -11.63 -2.01 -1.42
N SER A 102 -12.02 -3.29 -1.48
CA SER A 102 -12.55 -3.93 -2.69
C SER A 102 -13.77 -3.18 -3.26
N SER A 103 -14.66 -2.71 -2.40
CA SER A 103 -15.84 -1.93 -2.79
C SER A 103 -15.52 -0.48 -3.15
N GLY A 104 -14.30 0.01 -2.89
CA GLY A 104 -13.91 1.40 -3.07
C GLY A 104 -14.44 2.35 -1.99
N SER A 105 -15.06 1.85 -0.92
CA SER A 105 -15.51 2.70 0.19
C SER A 105 -14.35 3.36 0.93
N HIS A 106 -13.18 2.73 0.91
CA HIS A 106 -11.91 3.26 1.41
C HIS A 106 -10.81 3.07 0.38
N GLN A 107 -9.91 4.05 0.27
CA GLN A 107 -8.85 4.05 -0.74
C GLN A 107 -7.71 3.09 -0.38
N MET A 108 -7.47 2.87 0.92
CA MET A 108 -6.39 2.01 1.41
C MET A 108 -6.85 1.11 2.54
N GLY A 109 -6.17 -0.04 2.66
CA GLY A 109 -6.32 -0.95 3.79
C GLY A 109 -4.96 -1.48 4.25
N HIS A 110 -4.79 -1.64 5.55
CA HIS A 110 -3.61 -2.26 6.14
C HIS A 110 -4.05 -3.51 6.92
N SER A 111 -3.61 -4.69 6.46
CA SER A 111 -4.09 -5.96 7.01
C SER A 111 -3.20 -7.13 6.58
N GLY A 112 -3.51 -8.33 7.04
CA GLY A 112 -2.85 -9.58 6.64
C GLY A 112 -3.73 -10.45 5.76
N GLY A 113 -3.18 -10.96 4.64
CA GLY A 113 -3.92 -11.79 3.66
C GLY A 113 -4.54 -13.06 4.24
N TYR A 114 -4.05 -13.55 5.36
CA TYR A 114 -4.59 -14.71 6.06
C TYR A 114 -6.02 -14.51 6.63
N PHE A 115 -6.46 -13.26 6.83
CA PHE A 115 -7.81 -12.99 7.34
C PHE A 115 -8.91 -13.25 6.32
N TRP A 116 -8.60 -13.23 5.03
CA TRP A 116 -9.58 -13.50 3.96
C TRP A 116 -9.28 -14.73 3.13
N LYS A 117 -8.63 -15.74 3.75
CA LYS A 117 -8.37 -17.03 3.07
C LYS A 117 -9.63 -17.68 2.49
N GLY A 118 -10.80 -17.41 3.08
CA GLY A 118 -12.08 -17.90 2.57
C GLY A 118 -12.55 -17.26 1.25
N LYS A 119 -12.04 -16.05 0.94
CA LYS A 119 -12.34 -15.32 -0.31
C LYS A 119 -11.24 -15.47 -1.33
N VAL A 120 -10.00 -15.38 -0.87
CA VAL A 120 -8.78 -15.48 -1.68
C VAL A 120 -7.83 -16.48 -1.04
N PRO A 121 -7.99 -17.78 -1.28
CA PRO A 121 -7.20 -18.82 -0.60
C PRO A 121 -5.68 -18.66 -0.75
N ALA A 122 -5.23 -18.15 -1.90
CA ALA A 122 -3.82 -17.93 -2.17
C ALA A 122 -3.22 -16.71 -1.43
N ALA A 123 -4.03 -15.79 -0.90
CA ALA A 123 -3.56 -14.56 -0.26
C ALA A 123 -2.64 -14.83 0.96
N GLN A 124 -2.85 -15.92 1.66
CA GLN A 124 -2.08 -16.28 2.84
C GLN A 124 -0.61 -16.63 2.54
N PHE A 125 -0.28 -17.05 1.31
CA PHE A 125 1.10 -17.35 0.91
C PHE A 125 1.99 -16.11 0.79
N PHE A 126 1.40 -14.92 0.73
CA PHE A 126 2.13 -13.65 0.74
C PHE A 126 2.33 -13.07 2.16
N THR A 127 2.01 -13.82 3.18
CA THR A 127 2.14 -13.42 4.58
C THR A 127 3.00 -14.42 5.34
N SER A 128 2.40 -15.35 6.07
CA SER A 128 3.10 -16.28 6.93
C SER A 128 2.79 -17.74 6.56
N VAL A 129 3.85 -18.49 6.27
CA VAL A 129 3.79 -19.94 6.05
C VAL A 129 4.65 -20.59 7.13
N PRO A 130 4.12 -21.53 7.94
CA PRO A 130 4.93 -22.25 8.91
C PRO A 130 6.16 -22.91 8.26
N PHE A 131 7.35 -22.68 8.85
CA PHE A 131 8.64 -23.11 8.30
C PHE A 131 8.95 -22.61 6.89
N GLY A 132 8.28 -21.52 6.47
CA GLY A 132 8.47 -20.89 5.16
C GLY A 132 9.69 -19.98 5.11
N LEU A 133 9.62 -19.00 4.20
CA LEU A 133 10.71 -18.07 3.95
C LEU A 133 10.92 -17.11 5.13
N THR A 134 12.18 -16.77 5.40
CA THR A 134 12.56 -15.69 6.32
C THR A 134 12.13 -14.32 5.77
N ALA A 135 12.23 -13.27 6.58
CA ALA A 135 11.88 -11.91 6.16
C ALA A 135 12.64 -11.47 4.89
N ASP A 136 13.94 -11.76 4.81
CA ASP A 136 14.76 -11.39 3.66
C ASP A 136 14.39 -12.21 2.42
N GLU A 137 14.16 -13.49 2.60
CA GLU A 137 13.79 -14.40 1.50
C GLU A 137 12.41 -14.07 0.92
N ILE A 138 11.39 -13.81 1.76
CA ILE A 138 10.07 -13.41 1.26
C ILE A 138 10.13 -12.05 0.57
N ASN A 139 10.89 -11.10 1.08
CA ASN A 139 11.10 -9.82 0.41
C ASN A 139 11.81 -10.01 -0.94
N ALA A 140 12.83 -10.85 -1.01
CA ALA A 140 13.51 -11.17 -2.26
C ALA A 140 12.56 -11.82 -3.27
N TRP A 141 11.74 -12.79 -2.84
CA TRP A 141 10.73 -13.42 -3.69
C TRP A 141 9.68 -12.42 -4.16
N VAL A 142 9.13 -11.60 -3.26
CA VAL A 142 8.11 -10.61 -3.61
C VAL A 142 8.63 -9.60 -4.62
N TYR A 143 9.82 -9.02 -4.40
CA TYR A 143 10.31 -7.93 -5.23
C TYR A 143 11.15 -8.37 -6.44
N ARG A 144 11.68 -9.62 -6.46
CA ARG A 144 12.61 -10.09 -7.49
C ARG A 144 12.26 -11.47 -8.05
N GLY A 145 11.45 -12.24 -7.34
CA GLY A 145 11.10 -13.62 -7.70
C GLY A 145 9.71 -13.79 -8.34
N GLY A 146 9.06 -12.69 -8.74
CA GLY A 146 7.72 -12.74 -9.36
C GLY A 146 6.57 -12.78 -8.35
N GLY A 147 6.85 -12.72 -7.05
CA GLY A 147 5.81 -12.78 -6.02
C GLY A 147 4.83 -11.62 -6.08
N LEU A 148 5.30 -10.40 -6.37
CA LEU A 148 4.44 -9.22 -6.44
C LEU A 148 3.47 -9.28 -7.62
N GLU A 149 3.90 -9.78 -8.75
CA GLU A 149 3.09 -9.99 -9.94
C GLU A 149 1.97 -11.02 -9.67
N LEU A 150 2.33 -12.16 -9.07
CA LEU A 150 1.34 -13.18 -8.65
C LEU A 150 0.36 -12.62 -7.63
N TRP A 151 0.85 -11.82 -6.68
CA TRP A 151 -0.02 -11.20 -5.67
C TRP A 151 -1.02 -10.25 -6.30
N ARG A 152 -0.60 -9.44 -7.25
CA ARG A 152 -1.46 -8.54 -8.03
C ARG A 152 -2.48 -9.29 -8.86
N GLU A 153 -2.07 -10.39 -9.51
CA GLU A 153 -2.96 -11.23 -10.30
C GLU A 153 -4.12 -11.77 -9.46
N ILE A 154 -3.86 -12.34 -8.29
CA ILE A 154 -4.92 -12.91 -7.43
C ILE A 154 -5.83 -11.87 -6.79
N TYR A 155 -5.38 -10.59 -6.68
CA TYR A 155 -6.17 -9.50 -6.11
C TYR A 155 -6.91 -8.66 -7.17
N GLN A 156 -6.52 -8.76 -8.43
CA GLN A 156 -7.14 -8.03 -9.54
C GLN A 156 -8.67 -8.20 -9.61
N PRO A 157 -9.25 -9.42 -9.46
CA PRO A 157 -10.70 -9.61 -9.51
C PRO A 157 -11.46 -8.86 -8.41
N PHE A 158 -10.76 -8.43 -7.37
CA PHE A 158 -11.33 -7.73 -6.21
C PHE A 158 -11.06 -6.22 -6.23
N ASN A 159 -10.57 -5.68 -7.34
CA ASN A 159 -10.22 -4.25 -7.45
C ASN A 159 -9.21 -3.78 -6.39
N ILE A 160 -8.29 -4.64 -5.99
CA ILE A 160 -7.26 -4.35 -4.99
C ILE A 160 -5.88 -4.44 -5.63
N TYR A 161 -5.05 -3.45 -5.34
CA TYR A 161 -3.64 -3.42 -5.72
C TYR A 161 -2.77 -3.63 -4.48
N PRO A 162 -2.25 -4.84 -4.25
CA PRO A 162 -1.48 -5.15 -3.05
C PRO A 162 -0.05 -4.63 -3.16
N ILE A 163 0.45 -4.17 -2.02
CA ILE A 163 1.86 -3.80 -1.81
C ILE A 163 2.29 -4.24 -0.41
N PRO A 164 3.54 -4.66 -0.22
CA PRO A 164 4.07 -4.92 1.12
C PRO A 164 4.15 -3.64 1.93
N ALA A 165 3.71 -3.68 3.19
CA ALA A 165 3.80 -2.56 4.12
C ALA A 165 4.86 -2.76 5.21
N GLY A 166 5.37 -3.98 5.36
CA GLY A 166 6.38 -4.34 6.33
C GLY A 166 6.47 -5.85 6.55
N ASN A 167 7.38 -6.25 7.39
CA ASN A 167 7.57 -7.63 7.80
C ASN A 167 7.84 -7.68 9.31
N THR A 168 7.21 -8.60 10.00
CA THR A 168 7.32 -8.77 11.45
C THR A 168 8.45 -9.72 11.87
N GLY A 169 9.13 -10.30 10.90
CA GLY A 169 10.22 -11.25 11.15
C GLY A 169 9.74 -12.63 11.54
N THR A 170 10.66 -13.41 12.11
CA THR A 170 10.37 -14.76 12.57
C THR A 170 9.55 -14.72 13.86
N GLN A 171 8.44 -15.43 13.86
CA GLN A 171 7.57 -15.55 15.04
C GLN A 171 7.78 -16.88 15.75
N MET A 172 7.60 -16.87 17.07
CA MET A 172 7.48 -18.08 17.85
C MET A 172 6.13 -18.75 17.60
N PHE A 173 6.00 -20.04 17.93
CA PHE A 173 4.74 -20.77 17.81
C PHE A 173 3.61 -20.09 18.60
N GLY A 174 3.88 -19.61 19.82
CA GLY A 174 2.91 -18.83 20.59
C GLY A 174 3.20 -18.75 22.07
N TRP A 175 2.24 -18.15 22.78
CA TRP A 175 2.16 -18.08 24.23
C TRP A 175 1.03 -18.97 24.73
N PHE A 176 1.29 -19.73 25.77
CA PHE A 176 0.42 -20.79 26.25
C PHE A 176 0.19 -20.63 27.76
N ASN A 177 -1.00 -21.00 28.23
CA ASN A 177 -1.31 -21.07 29.66
C ASN A 177 -0.79 -22.37 30.35
N LYS A 178 -0.19 -23.26 29.58
CA LYS A 178 0.46 -24.50 30.04
C LYS A 178 1.71 -24.79 29.20
N GLU A 179 2.60 -25.61 29.72
CA GLU A 179 3.74 -26.09 28.95
C GLU A 179 3.30 -27.02 27.81
N ILE A 180 3.95 -26.90 26.67
CA ILE A 180 3.77 -27.73 25.49
C ILE A 180 5.07 -28.51 25.25
N ASN A 181 5.08 -29.77 25.61
CA ASN A 181 6.25 -30.66 25.51
C ASN A 181 6.11 -31.70 24.39
N SER A 182 4.89 -31.90 23.88
CA SER A 182 4.60 -32.92 22.88
C SER A 182 3.37 -32.57 22.06
N LEU A 183 3.15 -33.27 20.94
CA LEU A 183 1.91 -33.16 20.15
C LEU A 183 0.66 -33.56 20.96
N ALA A 184 0.81 -34.37 21.98
CA ALA A 184 -0.33 -34.75 22.85
C ALA A 184 -0.88 -33.55 23.62
N ASP A 185 -0.03 -32.57 23.96
CA ASP A 185 -0.42 -31.37 24.68
C ASP A 185 -1.20 -30.37 23.81
N ILE A 186 -1.13 -30.52 22.48
CA ILE A 186 -1.87 -29.70 21.52
C ILE A 186 -3.31 -30.18 21.36
N LYS A 187 -3.62 -31.44 21.67
CA LYS A 187 -4.97 -31.98 21.51
C LYS A 187 -5.99 -31.20 22.33
N GLY A 188 -7.00 -30.64 21.63
CA GLY A 188 -8.06 -29.85 22.24
C GLY A 188 -7.65 -28.45 22.68
N LEU A 189 -6.39 -28.02 22.46
CA LEU A 189 -5.91 -26.67 22.77
C LEU A 189 -6.63 -25.65 21.92
N LYS A 190 -7.34 -24.73 22.53
CA LYS A 190 -7.98 -23.59 21.84
C LYS A 190 -6.94 -22.47 21.67
N MET A 191 -6.46 -22.31 20.48
CA MET A 191 -5.40 -21.31 20.19
C MET A 191 -5.84 -20.33 19.13
N ARG A 192 -5.68 -19.04 19.42
CA ARG A 192 -5.83 -18.04 18.38
C ARG A 192 -4.61 -18.12 17.47
N ILE A 193 -4.86 -18.54 16.24
CA ILE A 193 -3.86 -18.63 15.18
C ILE A 193 -4.56 -18.58 13.82
N PRO A 194 -4.36 -17.52 13.01
CA PRO A 194 -5.01 -17.40 11.71
C PRO A 194 -4.26 -18.14 10.60
N GLY A 195 -4.90 -18.22 9.43
CA GLY A 195 -4.28 -18.66 8.21
C GLY A 195 -3.83 -20.11 8.20
N ILE A 196 -2.71 -20.39 7.54
CA ILE A 196 -2.12 -21.74 7.40
C ILE A 196 -1.70 -22.30 8.73
N GLY A 197 -1.19 -21.46 9.65
CA GLY A 197 -0.85 -21.89 11.00
C GLY A 197 -2.03 -22.55 11.74
N GLY A 198 -3.23 -21.99 11.56
CA GLY A 198 -4.47 -22.58 12.10
C GLY A 198 -4.79 -23.95 11.50
N GLU A 199 -4.58 -24.16 10.21
CA GLU A 199 -4.77 -25.47 9.59
C GLU A 199 -3.77 -26.50 10.14
N VAL A 200 -2.50 -26.12 10.28
CA VAL A 200 -1.46 -26.98 10.88
C VAL A 200 -1.81 -27.36 12.31
N LEU A 201 -2.26 -26.38 13.12
CA LEU A 201 -2.70 -26.64 14.49
C LEU A 201 -3.87 -27.65 14.53
N LYS A 202 -4.83 -27.49 13.61
CA LYS A 202 -5.99 -28.38 13.50
C LYS A 202 -5.58 -29.82 13.17
N GLU A 203 -4.67 -30.00 12.22
CA GLU A 203 -4.13 -31.31 11.87
C GLU A 203 -3.38 -31.97 13.04
N ALA A 204 -2.76 -31.15 13.90
CA ALA A 204 -2.14 -31.61 15.15
C ALA A 204 -3.16 -31.93 16.27
N GLY A 205 -4.46 -31.72 16.03
CA GLY A 205 -5.54 -31.98 16.98
C GLY A 205 -5.92 -30.79 17.86
N GLY A 206 -5.39 -29.61 17.62
CA GLY A 206 -5.79 -28.38 18.29
C GLY A 206 -7.08 -27.77 17.69
N ILE A 207 -7.56 -26.71 18.31
CA ILE A 207 -8.76 -25.97 17.93
C ILE A 207 -8.36 -24.54 17.57
N PRO A 208 -8.11 -24.24 16.29
CA PRO A 208 -7.77 -22.88 15.87
C PRO A 208 -8.97 -21.95 16.00
N VAL A 209 -8.72 -20.76 16.56
CA VAL A 209 -9.70 -19.69 16.69
C VAL A 209 -9.16 -18.45 15.98
N THR A 210 -10.00 -17.75 15.24
CA THR A 210 -9.62 -16.48 14.59
C THR A 210 -10.30 -15.34 15.34
N LEU A 211 -9.50 -14.50 15.99
CA LEU A 211 -9.96 -13.32 16.73
C LEU A 211 -9.12 -12.10 16.32
N PRO A 212 -9.73 -10.89 16.33
CA PRO A 212 -8.99 -9.64 16.19
C PRO A 212 -7.96 -9.46 17.30
N GLY A 213 -6.85 -8.75 16.98
CA GLY A 213 -5.79 -8.51 17.98
C GLY A 213 -6.28 -7.79 19.24
N GLY A 214 -7.23 -6.87 19.11
CA GLY A 214 -7.79 -6.14 20.25
C GLY A 214 -8.59 -6.99 21.25
N GLU A 215 -9.03 -8.20 20.85
CA GLU A 215 -9.84 -9.08 21.68
C GLU A 215 -9.00 -10.13 22.46
N LEU A 216 -7.71 -10.28 22.13
CA LEU A 216 -6.88 -11.38 22.63
C LEU A 216 -6.74 -11.38 24.15
N PHE A 217 -6.52 -10.21 24.76
CA PHE A 217 -6.35 -10.10 26.20
C PHE A 217 -7.59 -10.64 26.95
N THR A 218 -8.76 -10.18 26.53
CA THR A 218 -10.02 -10.62 27.14
C THR A 218 -10.30 -12.09 26.89
N ALA A 219 -10.02 -12.59 25.69
CA ALA A 219 -10.23 -13.99 25.34
C ALA A 219 -9.33 -14.96 26.14
N LEU A 220 -8.05 -14.57 26.37
CA LEU A 220 -7.14 -15.31 27.25
C LEU A 220 -7.57 -15.24 28.71
N GLN A 221 -7.95 -14.07 29.21
CA GLN A 221 -8.35 -13.84 30.59
C GLN A 221 -9.61 -14.63 30.95
N THR A 222 -10.57 -14.72 30.03
CA THR A 222 -11.84 -15.42 30.25
C THR A 222 -11.80 -16.89 29.88
N GLY A 223 -10.68 -17.43 29.38
CA GLY A 223 -10.54 -18.82 28.97
C GLY A 223 -11.30 -19.20 27.70
N VAL A 224 -11.68 -18.20 26.86
CA VAL A 224 -12.24 -18.47 25.54
C VAL A 224 -11.18 -19.13 24.66
N ILE A 225 -9.92 -18.71 24.81
CA ILE A 225 -8.75 -19.36 24.24
C ILE A 225 -7.72 -19.70 25.32
N ASP A 226 -6.92 -20.75 25.08
CA ASP A 226 -5.88 -21.24 25.99
C ASP A 226 -4.50 -20.71 25.59
N ALA A 227 -4.36 -20.27 24.35
CA ALA A 227 -3.10 -19.84 23.74
C ALA A 227 -3.33 -18.84 22.60
N THR A 228 -2.29 -18.11 22.27
CA THR A 228 -2.26 -17.23 21.09
C THR A 228 -0.87 -17.21 20.48
N GLU A 229 -0.78 -17.10 19.15
CA GLU A 229 0.40 -16.59 18.50
C GLU A 229 0.29 -15.06 18.42
N TRP A 230 1.42 -14.40 18.39
CA TRP A 230 1.56 -12.98 18.11
C TRP A 230 3.00 -12.65 17.70
N VAL A 231 3.21 -11.51 17.06
CA VAL A 231 4.54 -10.99 16.70
C VAL A 231 5.32 -10.47 17.89
#